data_3a9ab2cb7772a33bdd94391064a86936
#
_entry.id   3a9ab2cb7772a33bdd94391064a86936
#
_cell.length_a   1.000
_cell.length_b   1.000
_cell.length_c   1.000
_cell.angle_alpha   90.00
_cell.angle_beta   90.00
_cell.angle_gamma   90.00
#
_symmetry.space_group_name_H-M   'P 1'
#
loop_
_entity.id
_entity.type
_entity.pdbx_description
1 polymer ?
#
loop_
_entity_poly.entity_id
_entity_poly.type
_entity_poly.pdbx_seq_one_letter_code
_entity_poly.pdbx_strand_id
1 'polypeptide(L)'
;MPMDQEEALLLKQLPHSVEAEQAVLGSILIDSHCVDEVIDQLRPDDFYVKQNREIYETIYSMSTYSLPIDPVLVLEQMKKTGVYNENTTNYLFQLIEITPTPANVGEYVQIVKDKTLLRRVAETAWDLTALIQQGTETGQNILDTAEQRIYAIRQGRSARGLTPISDVLLDVYSRLEELSNSDSAIPGVS
;
A
#
# COMPACT_ATOMS: atom_id res chain seq x y z
N MET A 1 -3.98 -34.38 -11.70
CA MET A 1 -5.19 -34.34 -10.88
C MET A 1 -5.78 -32.97 -11.03
N PRO A 2 -7.05 -32.79 -11.35
CA PRO A 2 -7.68 -31.48 -11.32
C PRO A 2 -7.73 -31.04 -9.84
N MET A 3 -7.20 -29.86 -9.54
CA MET A 3 -7.32 -29.24 -8.22
C MET A 3 -8.79 -29.04 -7.86
N ASP A 4 -9.14 -29.37 -6.63
CA ASP A 4 -10.49 -29.20 -6.13
C ASP A 4 -10.85 -27.70 -6.12
N GLN A 5 -12.11 -27.34 -6.36
CA GLN A 5 -12.52 -25.91 -6.39
C GLN A 5 -12.26 -25.20 -5.07
N GLU A 6 -12.25 -25.92 -3.97
CA GLU A 6 -11.90 -25.42 -2.64
C GLU A 6 -10.40 -25.11 -2.50
N GLU A 7 -9.51 -25.96 -3.03
CA GLU A 7 -8.07 -25.69 -3.11
C GLU A 7 -7.76 -24.48 -4.01
N ALA A 8 -8.46 -24.34 -5.12
CA ALA A 8 -8.31 -23.18 -6.02
C ALA A 8 -8.82 -21.87 -5.37
N LEU A 9 -9.80 -21.93 -4.46
CA LEU A 9 -10.30 -20.77 -3.70
C LEU A 9 -9.33 -20.39 -2.57
N LEU A 10 -8.74 -21.38 -1.89
CA LEU A 10 -7.74 -21.16 -0.83
C LEU A 10 -6.45 -20.56 -1.40
N LEU A 11 -6.04 -20.98 -2.60
CA LEU A 11 -4.90 -20.41 -3.32
C LEU A 11 -5.17 -18.99 -3.85
N LYS A 12 -6.44 -18.56 -3.95
CA LYS A 12 -6.82 -17.18 -4.33
C LYS A 12 -6.80 -16.20 -3.16
N GLN A 13 -6.75 -16.65 -1.92
CA GLN A 13 -6.61 -15.77 -0.77
C GLN A 13 -5.12 -15.45 -0.55
N LEU A 14 -4.75 -14.24 -0.92
CA LEU A 14 -3.41 -13.73 -0.65
C LEU A 14 -3.12 -13.69 0.85
N PRO A 15 -1.90 -14.04 1.30
CA PRO A 15 -1.52 -13.99 2.70
C PRO A 15 -1.75 -12.63 3.34
N HIS A 16 -2.52 -12.59 4.43
CA HIS A 16 -2.81 -11.37 5.20
C HIS A 16 -3.12 -11.73 6.66
N SER A 17 -3.16 -10.74 7.54
CA SER A 17 -3.70 -10.86 8.90
C SER A 17 -4.50 -9.62 9.21
N VAL A 18 -5.82 -9.76 9.21
CA VAL A 18 -6.75 -8.67 9.54
C VAL A 18 -6.52 -8.17 10.96
N GLU A 19 -6.29 -9.10 11.89
CA GLU A 19 -6.05 -8.81 13.30
C GLU A 19 -4.79 -7.98 13.51
N ALA A 20 -3.69 -8.31 12.80
CA ALA A 20 -2.45 -7.54 12.91
C ALA A 20 -2.58 -6.15 12.29
N GLU A 21 -3.24 -6.03 11.13
CA GLU A 21 -3.53 -4.73 10.51
C GLU A 21 -4.37 -3.85 11.44
N GLN A 22 -5.43 -4.41 12.03
CA GLN A 22 -6.30 -3.72 12.97
C GLN A 22 -5.53 -3.29 14.23
N ALA A 23 -4.67 -4.17 14.76
CA ALA A 23 -3.86 -3.88 15.94
C ALA A 23 -2.83 -2.77 15.69
N VAL A 24 -2.21 -2.70 14.50
CA VAL A 24 -1.33 -1.59 14.10
C VAL A 24 -2.10 -0.27 14.11
N LEU A 25 -3.26 -0.23 13.43
CA LEU A 25 -4.08 0.98 13.36
C LEU A 25 -4.59 1.42 14.73
N GLY A 26 -5.12 0.48 15.50
CA GLY A 26 -5.61 0.74 16.85
C GLY A 26 -4.50 1.23 17.78
N SER A 27 -3.28 0.70 17.66
CA SER A 27 -2.12 1.18 18.43
C SER A 27 -1.81 2.65 18.14
N ILE A 28 -1.80 3.05 16.88
CA ILE A 28 -1.59 4.45 16.47
C ILE A 28 -2.71 5.37 16.98
N LEU A 29 -3.97 4.89 16.95
CA LEU A 29 -5.13 5.67 17.39
C LEU A 29 -5.19 5.82 18.92
N ILE A 30 -4.62 4.87 19.67
CA ILE A 30 -4.50 4.92 21.13
C ILE A 30 -3.31 5.78 21.55
N ASP A 31 -2.16 5.61 20.90
CA ASP A 31 -0.93 6.32 21.18
C ASP A 31 -0.26 6.77 19.88
N SER A 32 -0.41 8.05 19.56
CA SER A 32 0.15 8.63 18.32
C SER A 32 1.68 8.60 18.25
N HIS A 33 2.39 8.38 19.37
CA HIS A 33 3.85 8.21 19.32
C HIS A 33 4.29 6.94 18.60
N CYS A 34 3.40 5.95 18.45
CA CYS A 34 3.67 4.76 17.66
C CYS A 34 3.79 5.05 16.15
N VAL A 35 3.29 6.20 15.69
CA VAL A 35 3.19 6.48 14.25
C VAL A 35 4.54 6.49 13.55
N ASP A 36 5.56 7.08 14.14
CA ASP A 36 6.89 7.20 13.52
C ASP A 36 7.52 5.81 13.32
N GLU A 37 7.43 4.93 14.34
CA GLU A 37 7.91 3.56 14.25
C GLU A 37 7.20 2.76 13.14
N VAL A 38 5.89 2.97 12.98
CA VAL A 38 5.09 2.26 11.98
C VAL A 38 5.36 2.77 10.57
N ILE A 39 5.45 4.09 10.37
CA ILE A 39 5.68 4.72 9.07
C ILE A 39 7.06 4.41 8.52
N ASP A 40 8.06 4.26 9.36
CA ASP A 40 9.40 3.83 8.94
C ASP A 40 9.41 2.44 8.33
N GLN A 41 8.47 1.58 8.72
CA GLN A 41 8.47 0.17 8.40
C GLN A 41 7.37 -0.26 7.43
N LEU A 42 6.20 0.38 7.43
CA LEU A 42 5.05 0.03 6.62
C LEU A 42 4.68 1.15 5.63
N ARG A 43 4.11 0.73 4.51
CA ARG A 43 3.50 1.61 3.49
C ARG A 43 2.01 1.27 3.36
N PRO A 44 1.16 2.17 2.85
CA PRO A 44 -0.27 1.90 2.66
C PRO A 44 -0.56 0.59 1.91
N ASP A 45 0.25 0.25 0.91
CA ASP A 45 0.12 -0.98 0.12
C ASP A 45 0.44 -2.26 0.91
N ASP A 46 1.00 -2.17 2.10
CA ASP A 46 1.26 -3.32 2.96
C ASP A 46 -0.04 -3.82 3.63
N PHE A 47 -1.07 -2.99 3.69
CA PHE A 47 -2.39 -3.35 4.21
C PHE A 47 -3.24 -4.02 3.12
N TYR A 48 -3.69 -5.23 3.40
CA TYR A 48 -4.51 -6.02 2.49
C TYR A 48 -5.97 -5.57 2.48
N VAL A 49 -6.53 -5.32 3.68
CA VAL A 49 -7.91 -4.89 3.83
C VAL A 49 -8.05 -3.45 3.35
N LYS A 50 -8.90 -3.23 2.35
CA LYS A 50 -9.07 -1.91 1.73
C LYS A 50 -9.37 -0.81 2.76
N GLN A 51 -10.27 -1.06 3.70
CA GLN A 51 -10.64 -0.09 4.74
C GLN A 51 -9.45 0.24 5.65
N ASN A 52 -8.64 -0.75 6.04
CA ASN A 52 -7.43 -0.54 6.82
C ASN A 52 -6.40 0.28 6.04
N ARG A 53 -6.23 -0.01 4.75
CA ARG A 53 -5.35 0.74 3.85
C ARG A 53 -5.76 2.20 3.77
N GLU A 54 -7.04 2.50 3.55
CA GLU A 54 -7.57 3.87 3.45
C GLU A 54 -7.36 4.67 4.75
N ILE A 55 -7.56 4.03 5.91
CA ILE A 55 -7.29 4.65 7.21
C ILE A 55 -5.79 4.91 7.37
N TYR A 56 -4.95 3.91 7.07
CA TYR A 56 -3.51 4.07 7.19
C TYR A 56 -2.95 5.10 6.22
N GLU A 57 -3.43 5.17 4.98
CA GLU A 57 -3.04 6.18 4.01
C GLU A 57 -3.37 7.60 4.50
N THR A 58 -4.52 7.77 5.15
CA THR A 58 -4.90 9.04 5.78
C THR A 58 -3.92 9.38 6.91
N ILE A 59 -3.63 8.44 7.81
CA ILE A 59 -2.67 8.63 8.91
C ILE A 59 -1.27 8.93 8.37
N TYR A 60 -0.82 8.19 7.35
CA TYR A 60 0.46 8.38 6.69
C TYR A 60 0.60 9.78 6.09
N SER A 61 -0.44 10.25 5.41
CA SER A 61 -0.51 11.60 4.86
C SER A 61 -0.47 12.65 5.98
N MET A 62 -1.26 12.49 7.03
CA MET A 62 -1.29 13.41 8.18
C MET A 62 0.09 13.52 8.84
N SER A 63 0.78 12.40 9.07
CA SER A 63 2.13 12.40 9.61
C SER A 63 3.13 13.10 8.69
N THR A 64 3.07 12.86 7.37
CA THR A 64 3.93 13.51 6.39
C THR A 64 3.82 15.04 6.43
N TYR A 65 2.63 15.56 6.71
CA TYR A 65 2.37 17.00 6.88
C TYR A 65 2.48 17.49 8.34
N SER A 66 3.00 16.64 9.24
CA SER A 66 3.14 16.95 10.67
C SER A 66 1.82 17.39 11.33
N LEU A 67 0.69 16.85 10.86
CA LEU A 67 -0.61 17.08 11.47
C LEU A 67 -0.80 16.18 12.69
N PRO A 68 -1.49 16.66 13.73
CA PRO A 68 -1.76 15.85 14.91
C PRO A 68 -2.67 14.66 14.54
N ILE A 69 -2.38 13.50 15.11
CA ILE A 69 -3.08 12.24 14.82
C ILE A 69 -3.87 11.84 16.08
N ASP A 70 -5.18 11.89 15.96
CA ASP A 70 -6.15 11.33 16.91
C ASP A 70 -7.39 10.84 16.14
N PRO A 71 -8.24 10.02 16.75
CA PRO A 71 -9.40 9.43 16.04
C PRO A 71 -10.34 10.46 15.41
N VAL A 72 -10.54 11.61 16.04
CA VAL A 72 -11.46 12.64 15.56
C VAL A 72 -10.87 13.37 14.35
N LEU A 73 -9.58 13.73 14.42
CA LEU A 73 -8.89 14.41 13.32
C LEU A 73 -8.70 13.49 12.11
N VAL A 74 -8.43 12.19 12.34
CA VAL A 74 -8.38 11.20 11.25
C VAL A 74 -9.73 11.11 10.55
N LEU A 75 -10.85 11.04 11.29
CA LEU A 75 -12.20 11.05 10.71
C LEU A 75 -12.47 12.30 9.88
N GLU A 76 -12.11 13.47 10.40
CA GLU A 76 -12.29 14.73 9.67
C GLU A 76 -11.43 14.77 8.40
N GLN A 77 -10.22 14.25 8.44
CA GLN A 77 -9.36 14.17 7.26
C GLN A 77 -9.93 13.19 6.23
N MET A 78 -10.42 12.02 6.65
CA MET A 78 -11.09 11.05 5.75
C MET A 78 -12.33 11.63 5.08
N LYS A 79 -13.10 12.48 5.78
CA LYS A 79 -14.24 13.20 5.18
C LYS A 79 -13.77 14.19 4.10
N LYS A 80 -12.69 14.94 4.37
CA LYS A 80 -12.14 15.92 3.41
C LYS A 80 -11.59 15.24 2.14
N THR A 81 -11.00 14.06 2.27
CA THR A 81 -10.44 13.29 1.13
C THR A 81 -11.49 12.43 0.42
N GLY A 82 -12.72 12.35 0.92
CA GLY A 82 -13.82 11.60 0.29
C GLY A 82 -13.76 10.09 0.47
N VAL A 83 -12.90 9.57 1.36
CA VAL A 83 -12.81 8.12 1.66
C VAL A 83 -13.66 7.70 2.85
N TYR A 84 -14.41 8.64 3.43
CA TYR A 84 -15.32 8.39 4.54
C TYR A 84 -16.61 7.69 4.07
N ASN A 85 -17.08 6.72 4.85
CA ASN A 85 -18.41 6.12 4.74
C ASN A 85 -19.10 6.03 6.13
N GLU A 86 -20.40 5.70 6.15
CA GLU A 86 -21.20 5.67 7.40
C GLU A 86 -20.63 4.72 8.46
N ASN A 87 -19.94 3.67 8.06
CA ASN A 87 -19.35 2.69 8.98
C ASN A 87 -17.96 3.10 9.48
N THR A 88 -17.30 4.07 8.86
CA THR A 88 -15.91 4.45 9.18
C THR A 88 -15.76 4.89 10.63
N THR A 89 -16.70 5.66 11.17
CA THR A 89 -16.68 6.10 12.56
C THR A 89 -16.70 4.92 13.53
N ASN A 90 -17.66 4.02 13.35
CA ASN A 90 -17.79 2.85 14.23
C ASN A 90 -16.56 1.94 14.11
N TYR A 91 -16.02 1.79 12.91
CA TYR A 91 -14.85 0.96 12.69
C TYR A 91 -13.60 1.52 13.36
N LEU A 92 -13.36 2.84 13.30
CA LEU A 92 -12.24 3.47 14.02
C LEU A 92 -12.33 3.27 15.54
N PHE A 93 -13.50 3.42 16.12
CA PHE A 93 -13.68 3.15 17.56
C PHE A 93 -13.52 1.65 17.88
N GLN A 94 -13.99 0.76 17.01
CA GLN A 94 -13.77 -0.68 17.14
C GLN A 94 -12.27 -1.02 17.13
N LEU A 95 -11.46 -0.41 16.26
CA LEU A 95 -10.01 -0.64 16.23
C LEU A 95 -9.35 -0.32 17.58
N ILE A 96 -9.76 0.77 18.22
CA ILE A 96 -9.28 1.15 19.55
C ILE A 96 -9.71 0.13 20.62
N GLU A 97 -10.96 -0.31 20.56
CA GLU A 97 -11.54 -1.24 21.55
C GLU A 97 -10.91 -2.63 21.49
N ILE A 98 -10.65 -3.15 20.28
CA ILE A 98 -10.09 -4.51 20.10
C ILE A 98 -8.57 -4.57 20.29
N THR A 99 -7.87 -3.42 20.33
CA THR A 99 -6.41 -3.38 20.47
C THR A 99 -6.00 -3.53 21.93
N PRO A 100 -5.30 -4.61 22.31
CA PRO A 100 -5.00 -4.88 23.73
C PRO A 100 -4.05 -3.86 24.34
N THR A 101 -3.01 -3.45 23.60
CA THR A 101 -2.00 -2.51 24.03
C THR A 101 -1.20 -1.96 22.85
N PRO A 102 -0.92 -0.64 22.80
CA PRO A 102 -0.03 -0.07 21.79
C PRO A 102 1.46 -0.48 21.99
N ALA A 103 1.84 -0.94 23.17
CA ALA A 103 3.23 -1.31 23.48
C ALA A 103 3.80 -2.43 22.59
N ASN A 104 2.94 -3.24 21.98
CA ASN A 104 3.35 -4.35 21.10
C ASN A 104 3.26 -4.00 19.61
N VAL A 105 3.17 -2.72 19.25
CA VAL A 105 2.98 -2.30 17.84
C VAL A 105 4.06 -2.86 16.91
N GLY A 106 5.31 -2.92 17.35
CA GLY A 106 6.42 -3.50 16.59
C GLY A 106 6.19 -4.95 16.17
N GLU A 107 5.62 -5.77 17.07
CA GLU A 107 5.27 -7.18 16.76
C GLU A 107 4.16 -7.26 15.70
N TYR A 108 3.12 -6.42 15.81
CA TYR A 108 2.05 -6.36 14.82
C TYR A 108 2.58 -5.91 13.45
N VAL A 109 3.48 -4.93 13.43
CA VAL A 109 4.17 -4.45 12.23
C VAL A 109 4.92 -5.60 11.54
N GLN A 110 5.66 -6.44 12.30
CA GLN A 110 6.38 -7.58 11.73
C GLN A 110 5.42 -8.60 11.10
N ILE A 111 4.28 -8.88 11.72
CA ILE A 111 3.27 -9.78 11.14
C ILE A 111 2.76 -9.21 9.81
N VAL A 112 2.43 -7.92 9.73
CA VAL A 112 1.96 -7.28 8.49
C VAL A 112 3.04 -7.34 7.42
N LYS A 113 4.32 -7.05 7.76
CA LYS A 113 5.46 -7.14 6.83
C LYS A 113 5.65 -8.55 6.28
N ASP A 114 5.60 -9.56 7.12
CA ASP A 114 5.75 -10.96 6.71
C ASP A 114 4.62 -11.37 5.75
N LYS A 115 3.38 -10.99 6.06
CA LYS A 115 2.25 -11.26 5.17
C LYS A 115 2.37 -10.52 3.84
N THR A 116 2.83 -9.27 3.86
CA THR A 116 3.10 -8.51 2.64
C THR A 116 4.19 -9.15 1.80
N LEU A 117 5.28 -9.60 2.42
CA LEU A 117 6.35 -10.30 1.72
C LEU A 117 5.84 -11.56 1.02
N LEU A 118 5.08 -12.40 1.74
CA LEU A 118 4.46 -13.60 1.18
C LEU A 118 3.50 -13.27 0.03
N ARG A 119 2.72 -12.20 0.14
CA ARG A 119 1.82 -11.70 -0.92
C ARG A 119 2.59 -11.36 -2.19
N ARG A 120 3.66 -10.55 -2.06
CA ARG A 120 4.50 -10.13 -3.19
C ARG A 120 5.16 -11.32 -3.89
N VAL A 121 5.59 -12.32 -3.12
CA VAL A 121 6.15 -13.57 -3.68
C VAL A 121 5.08 -14.35 -4.42
N ALA A 122 3.88 -14.49 -3.86
CA ALA A 122 2.77 -15.20 -4.51
C ALA A 122 2.32 -14.49 -5.80
N GLU A 123 2.16 -13.17 -5.78
CA GLU A 123 1.84 -12.36 -6.97
C GLU A 123 2.90 -12.53 -8.07
N THR A 124 4.18 -12.49 -7.68
CA THR A 124 5.30 -12.70 -8.63
C THR A 124 5.24 -14.09 -9.27
N ALA A 125 4.96 -15.13 -8.47
CA ALA A 125 4.84 -16.48 -8.98
C ALA A 125 3.67 -16.62 -9.96
N TRP A 126 2.53 -15.99 -9.70
CA TRP A 126 1.39 -15.98 -10.63
C TRP A 126 1.71 -15.24 -11.92
N ASP A 127 2.33 -14.07 -11.82
CA ASP A 127 2.73 -13.29 -13.02
C ASP A 127 3.70 -14.07 -13.89
N LEU A 128 4.69 -14.75 -13.30
CA LEU A 128 5.64 -15.60 -14.03
C LEU A 128 4.94 -16.79 -14.69
N THR A 129 4.01 -17.42 -13.98
CA THR A 129 3.20 -18.51 -14.53
C THR A 129 2.38 -18.04 -15.73
N ALA A 130 1.78 -16.85 -15.64
CA ALA A 130 1.02 -16.25 -16.72
C ALA A 130 1.90 -15.96 -17.95
N LEU A 131 3.12 -15.44 -17.77
CA LEU A 131 4.09 -15.20 -18.86
C LEU A 131 4.49 -16.51 -19.56
N ILE A 132 4.71 -17.60 -18.80
CA ILE A 132 5.01 -18.92 -19.37
C ILE A 132 3.84 -19.43 -20.23
N GLN A 133 2.60 -19.27 -19.75
CA GLN A 133 1.40 -19.72 -20.46
C GLN A 133 1.13 -18.92 -21.74
N GLN A 134 1.50 -17.65 -21.80
CA GLN A 134 1.38 -16.81 -23.00
C GLN A 134 2.31 -17.29 -24.14
N GLY A 135 3.44 -17.91 -23.80
CA GLY A 135 4.37 -18.50 -24.78
C GLY A 135 5.07 -17.49 -25.71
N THR A 136 5.05 -16.20 -25.36
CA THR A 136 5.64 -15.12 -26.16
C THR A 136 7.12 -14.89 -25.84
N GLU A 137 7.56 -15.29 -24.65
CA GLU A 137 8.89 -15.03 -24.12
C GLU A 137 9.79 -16.28 -24.18
N THR A 138 11.10 -16.05 -24.28
CA THR A 138 12.08 -17.13 -24.15
C THR A 138 12.28 -17.53 -22.69
N GLY A 139 12.70 -18.78 -22.45
CA GLY A 139 12.99 -19.24 -21.08
C GLY A 139 14.04 -18.38 -20.38
N GLN A 140 15.03 -17.86 -21.10
CA GLN A 140 16.05 -16.95 -20.55
C GLN A 140 15.43 -15.63 -20.08
N ASN A 141 14.58 -15.00 -20.90
CA ASN A 141 13.90 -13.75 -20.54
C ASN A 141 13.00 -13.92 -19.31
N ILE A 142 12.32 -15.06 -19.19
CA ILE A 142 11.49 -15.36 -18.01
C ILE A 142 12.36 -15.51 -16.77
N LEU A 143 13.51 -16.18 -16.87
CA LEU A 143 14.46 -16.35 -15.77
C LEU A 143 15.00 -14.98 -15.31
N ASP A 144 15.46 -14.15 -16.23
CA ASP A 144 15.97 -12.80 -15.93
C ASP A 144 14.88 -11.93 -15.24
N THR A 145 13.64 -12.04 -15.73
CA THR A 145 12.48 -11.36 -15.13
C THR A 145 12.20 -11.85 -13.70
N ALA A 146 12.30 -13.16 -13.46
CA ALA A 146 12.12 -13.75 -12.15
C ALA A 146 13.18 -13.25 -11.16
N GLU A 147 14.45 -13.26 -11.57
CA GLU A 147 15.56 -12.75 -10.74
C GLU A 147 15.38 -11.28 -10.39
N GLN A 148 15.03 -10.44 -11.35
CA GLN A 148 14.78 -9.02 -11.12
C GLN A 148 13.65 -8.78 -10.13
N ARG A 149 12.53 -9.49 -10.27
CA ARG A 149 11.37 -9.35 -9.37
C ARG A 149 11.68 -9.81 -7.95
N ILE A 150 12.34 -10.95 -7.79
CA ILE A 150 12.75 -11.46 -6.48
C ILE A 150 13.75 -10.50 -5.81
N TYR A 151 14.70 -9.98 -6.58
CA TYR A 151 15.64 -8.97 -6.08
C TYR A 151 14.93 -7.70 -5.62
N ALA A 152 13.94 -7.21 -6.39
CA ALA A 152 13.14 -6.05 -6.02
C ALA A 152 12.35 -6.26 -4.71
N ILE A 153 11.80 -7.46 -4.50
CA ILE A 153 11.14 -7.82 -3.24
C ILE A 153 12.12 -7.74 -2.07
N ARG A 154 13.34 -8.31 -2.22
CA ARG A 154 14.38 -8.26 -1.17
C ARG A 154 14.81 -6.84 -0.82
N GLN A 155 14.83 -5.93 -1.79
CA GLN A 155 15.18 -4.52 -1.58
C GLN A 155 14.03 -3.70 -0.98
N GLY A 156 12.87 -4.31 -0.71
CA GLY A 156 11.67 -3.60 -0.23
C GLY A 156 11.03 -2.69 -1.28
N ARG A 157 11.44 -2.83 -2.54
CA ARG A 157 10.88 -2.07 -3.68
C ARG A 157 9.88 -2.95 -4.42
N SER A 158 8.67 -2.47 -4.58
CA SER A 158 7.72 -3.11 -5.51
C SER A 158 8.30 -2.99 -6.92
N ALA A 159 8.41 -4.10 -7.63
CA ALA A 159 8.84 -4.09 -9.04
C ALA A 159 7.87 -3.30 -9.95
N ARG A 160 6.65 -3.02 -9.48
CA ARG A 160 5.69 -2.13 -10.15
C ARG A 160 6.05 -0.64 -10.06
N GLY A 161 7.04 -0.27 -9.24
CA GLY A 161 7.52 1.12 -9.10
C GLY A 161 8.66 1.51 -10.03
N LEU A 162 9.15 0.60 -10.87
CA LEU A 162 10.06 0.94 -11.95
C LEU A 162 9.23 1.30 -13.19
N THR A 163 8.70 2.53 -13.21
CA THR A 163 8.22 3.11 -14.47
C THR A 163 9.44 3.23 -15.38
N PRO A 164 9.42 2.67 -16.60
CA PRO A 164 10.48 2.91 -17.56
C PRO A 164 10.74 4.41 -17.67
N ILE A 165 11.99 4.81 -17.71
CA ILE A 165 12.34 6.25 -17.79
C ILE A 165 11.70 6.92 -19.00
N SER A 166 11.41 6.15 -20.06
CA SER A 166 10.62 6.56 -21.23
C SER A 166 9.22 7.07 -20.85
N ASP A 167 8.54 6.38 -19.94
CA ASP A 167 7.16 6.72 -19.55
C ASP A 167 7.14 7.95 -18.66
N VAL A 168 8.14 8.08 -17.77
CA VAL A 168 8.34 9.28 -16.95
C VAL A 168 8.67 10.49 -17.85
N LEU A 169 9.50 10.30 -18.86
CA LEU A 169 9.82 11.34 -19.84
C LEU A 169 8.59 11.76 -20.65
N LEU A 170 7.75 10.83 -21.06
CA LEU A 170 6.51 11.14 -21.79
C LEU A 170 5.53 11.93 -20.91
N ASP A 171 5.39 11.59 -19.64
CA ASP A 171 4.53 12.34 -18.69
C ASP A 171 5.08 13.77 -18.44
N VAL A 172 6.38 13.91 -18.31
CA VAL A 172 7.03 15.21 -18.19
C VAL A 172 6.88 16.04 -19.47
N TYR A 173 7.03 15.42 -20.65
CA TYR A 173 6.84 16.12 -21.92
C TYR A 173 5.41 16.59 -22.11
N SER A 174 4.40 15.75 -21.82
CA SER A 174 2.99 16.13 -21.91
C SER A 174 2.64 17.27 -20.95
N ARG A 175 3.18 17.26 -19.72
CA ARG A 175 2.99 18.37 -18.77
C ARG A 175 3.67 19.66 -19.21
N LEU A 176 4.85 19.57 -19.83
CA LEU A 176 5.54 20.73 -20.39
C LEU A 176 4.78 21.30 -21.60
N GLU A 177 4.20 20.46 -22.47
CA GLU A 177 3.34 20.91 -23.55
C GLU A 177 2.06 21.57 -23.04
N GLU A 178 1.40 21.02 -22.03
CA GLU A 178 0.25 21.64 -21.39
C GLU A 178 0.59 23.01 -20.77
N LEU A 179 1.72 23.11 -20.09
CA LEU A 179 2.21 24.37 -19.52
C LEU A 179 2.62 25.39 -20.60
N SER A 180 3.20 24.91 -21.71
CA SER A 180 3.58 25.77 -22.85
C SER A 180 2.35 26.27 -23.64
N ASN A 181 1.28 25.48 -23.69
CA ASN A 181 0.03 25.83 -24.36
C ASN A 181 -0.96 26.58 -23.45
N SER A 182 -0.76 26.58 -22.13
CA SER A 182 -1.47 27.45 -21.22
C SER A 182 -0.78 28.83 -21.21
N ASP A 183 -1.14 29.65 -22.17
CA ASP A 183 -0.80 31.08 -22.25
C ASP A 183 -1.54 31.83 -21.12
N SER A 184 -1.08 31.64 -19.90
CA SER A 184 -1.55 32.33 -18.71
C SER A 184 -0.63 33.51 -18.47
N ALA A 185 -1.07 34.67 -18.95
CA ALA A 185 -0.49 35.98 -18.65
C ALA A 185 -0.01 36.05 -17.20
N ILE A 186 1.28 36.22 -17.03
CA ILE A 186 1.88 36.66 -15.77
C ILE A 186 1.33 38.07 -15.51
N PRO A 187 0.58 38.33 -14.41
CA PRO A 187 0.20 39.69 -14.07
C PRO A 187 1.47 40.46 -13.76
N GLY A 188 1.80 41.42 -14.60
CA GLY A 188 2.91 42.31 -14.40
C GLY A 188 2.74 43.08 -13.11
N VAL A 189 3.82 43.11 -12.32
CA VAL A 189 4.01 44.05 -11.23
C VAL A 189 4.17 45.43 -11.83
N SER A 190 3.27 46.35 -11.46
CA SER A 190 3.45 47.79 -11.57
C SER A 190 4.07 48.33 -10.32
#